data_460a8d65e6b0b0f5909ea58faa8d95f6
#
_entry.id   460a8d65e6b0b0f5909ea58faa8d95f6
#
_cell.length_a   1.000
_cell.length_b   1.000
_cell.length_c   1.000
_cell.angle_alpha   90.00
_cell.angle_beta   90.00
_cell.angle_gamma   90.00
#
_symmetry.space_group_name_H-M   'P 1'
#
loop_
_entity.id
_entity.type
_entity.pdbx_description
1 polymer ?
#
loop_
_entity_poly.entity_id
_entity_poly.type
_entity_poly.pdbx_seq_one_letter_code
_entity_poly.pdbx_strand_id
1 'polypeptide(L)'
;MNVLSLFDGISGTQVALDRNGVKVGKYYASEIDRFAMSITHKNFPKTEMLYDINNWQDWDIDWSSIDLVVGGFPCQAWSNAGLKQRDRDPRGMLFWTMLDVMKKVLANNPQAKFLMENVRMKKEFEDYITFHTEEALGKVNKHLINSALVSAQNRKRFYWTNIDGIEQPEDQGLVLSDILMDGCVDRDKSYCLDANYFKGGNPKSYFEKGRRQLVFNRPCELKDFDSKAECHHVATATDINGHDSIKRVYADSGKSPTLNTMSGGNREPKVLIVPE
;
A
#
# COMPACT_ATOMS: atom_id res chain seq x y z
N MET A 1 -25.02 5.33 10.37
CA MET A 1 -25.03 4.33 9.30
C MET A 1 -24.34 3.06 9.75
N ASN A 2 -24.74 1.89 9.23
CA ASN A 2 -24.03 0.63 9.45
C ASN A 2 -23.23 0.28 8.19
N VAL A 3 -22.02 -0.21 8.38
CA VAL A 3 -21.05 -0.42 7.30
C VAL A 3 -20.58 -1.87 7.28
N LEU A 4 -20.51 -2.44 6.07
CA LEU A 4 -19.85 -3.72 5.81
C LEU A 4 -18.62 -3.45 4.95
N SER A 5 -17.43 -3.74 5.48
CA SER A 5 -16.16 -3.57 4.78
C SER A 5 -15.56 -4.94 4.43
N LEU A 6 -15.34 -5.15 3.15
CA LEU A 6 -14.78 -6.37 2.57
C LEU A 6 -13.31 -6.13 2.21
N PHE A 7 -12.44 -7.07 2.57
CA PHE A 7 -10.99 -6.90 2.44
C PHE A 7 -10.51 -5.64 3.18
N ASP A 8 -10.97 -5.51 4.43
CA ASP A 8 -10.93 -4.27 5.22
C ASP A 8 -9.50 -3.74 5.45
N GLY A 9 -8.50 -4.62 5.45
CA GLY A 9 -7.14 -4.24 5.74
C GLY A 9 -7.02 -3.69 7.18
N ILE A 10 -6.49 -2.48 7.29
CA ILE A 10 -6.33 -1.76 8.57
C ILE A 10 -7.49 -0.79 8.88
N SER A 11 -8.67 -1.05 8.34
CA SER A 11 -9.88 -0.21 8.49
C SER A 11 -9.76 1.22 7.97
N GLY A 12 -9.17 1.36 6.79
CA GLY A 12 -9.07 2.67 6.13
C GLY A 12 -10.43 3.36 5.93
N THR A 13 -11.48 2.61 5.70
CA THR A 13 -12.85 3.11 5.58
C THR A 13 -13.34 3.72 6.90
N GLN A 14 -13.09 3.09 8.05
CA GLN A 14 -13.45 3.67 9.35
C GLN A 14 -12.73 4.99 9.57
N VAL A 15 -11.44 5.05 9.28
CA VAL A 15 -10.66 6.29 9.37
C VAL A 15 -11.25 7.39 8.49
N ALA A 16 -11.64 7.04 7.25
CA ALA A 16 -12.23 8.01 6.33
C ALA A 16 -13.59 8.53 6.83
N LEU A 17 -14.45 7.66 7.34
CA LEU A 17 -15.76 8.04 7.87
C LEU A 17 -15.62 8.89 9.14
N ASP A 18 -14.73 8.52 10.05
CA ASP A 18 -14.45 9.26 11.29
C ASP A 18 -13.93 10.67 10.99
N ARG A 19 -12.94 10.80 10.10
CA ARG A 19 -12.39 12.12 9.70
C ARG A 19 -13.42 13.03 9.03
N ASN A 20 -14.45 12.47 8.41
CA ASN A 20 -15.57 13.22 7.83
C ASN A 20 -16.76 13.40 8.79
N GLY A 21 -16.61 13.04 10.05
CA GLY A 21 -17.65 13.20 11.06
C GLY A 21 -18.88 12.30 10.87
N VAL A 22 -18.75 11.25 10.08
CA VAL A 22 -19.84 10.30 9.81
C VAL A 22 -20.00 9.35 10.99
N LYS A 23 -21.17 9.39 11.65
CA LYS A 23 -21.47 8.49 12.77
C LYS A 23 -21.75 7.08 12.26
N VAL A 24 -20.86 6.15 12.61
CA VAL A 24 -21.01 4.72 12.36
C VAL A 24 -21.70 4.06 13.56
N GLY A 25 -22.77 3.32 13.31
CA GLY A 25 -23.48 2.53 14.31
C GLY A 25 -22.78 1.20 14.52
N LYS A 26 -22.89 0.30 13.53
CA LYS A 26 -22.15 -0.95 13.47
C LYS A 26 -21.17 -0.94 12.31
N TYR A 27 -20.01 -1.53 12.53
CA TYR A 27 -19.00 -1.74 11.50
C TYR A 27 -18.59 -3.21 11.48
N TYR A 28 -18.91 -3.87 10.38
CA TYR A 28 -18.53 -5.24 10.10
C TYR A 28 -17.34 -5.27 9.16
N ALA A 29 -16.31 -6.07 9.49
CA ALA A 29 -15.09 -6.16 8.71
C ALA A 29 -14.76 -7.60 8.33
N SER A 30 -14.67 -7.88 7.04
CA SER A 30 -14.11 -9.13 6.52
C SER A 30 -12.64 -8.91 6.16
N GLU A 31 -11.73 -9.56 6.89
CA GLU A 31 -10.28 -9.53 6.71
C GLU A 31 -9.69 -10.83 7.27
N ILE A 32 -8.65 -11.36 6.62
CA ILE A 32 -7.97 -12.61 7.03
C ILE A 32 -6.54 -12.38 7.51
N ASP A 33 -5.95 -11.21 7.20
CA ASP A 33 -4.59 -10.90 7.66
C ASP A 33 -4.62 -10.54 9.15
N ARG A 34 -4.01 -11.41 9.98
CA ARG A 34 -3.95 -11.25 11.43
C ARG A 34 -3.30 -9.95 11.89
N PHE A 35 -2.35 -9.42 11.11
CA PHE A 35 -1.66 -8.17 11.45
C PHE A 35 -2.56 -6.97 11.17
N ALA A 36 -3.25 -6.97 10.04
CA ALA A 36 -4.25 -5.96 9.70
C ALA A 36 -5.38 -5.95 10.74
N MET A 37 -5.96 -7.11 11.06
CA MET A 37 -6.99 -7.25 12.10
C MET A 37 -6.52 -6.75 13.48
N SER A 38 -5.26 -7.00 13.84
CA SER A 38 -4.68 -6.50 15.10
C SER A 38 -4.64 -4.97 15.16
N ILE A 39 -4.31 -4.32 14.03
CA ILE A 39 -4.32 -2.85 13.92
C ILE A 39 -5.74 -2.32 14.01
N THR A 40 -6.69 -2.95 13.31
CA THR A 40 -8.11 -2.62 13.40
C THR A 40 -8.62 -2.73 14.81
N HIS A 41 -8.38 -3.84 15.48
CA HIS A 41 -8.84 -4.07 16.86
C HIS A 41 -8.26 -3.04 17.85
N LYS A 42 -6.98 -2.65 17.66
CA LYS A 42 -6.34 -1.64 18.50
C LYS A 42 -6.98 -0.25 18.35
N ASN A 43 -7.31 0.14 17.12
CA ASN A 43 -7.81 1.50 16.83
C ASN A 43 -9.34 1.58 16.91
N PHE A 44 -10.02 0.50 16.56
CA PHE A 44 -11.48 0.40 16.48
C PHE A 44 -11.99 -0.88 17.18
N PRO A 45 -11.91 -0.95 18.51
CA PRO A 45 -12.22 -2.19 19.27
C PRO A 45 -13.68 -2.64 19.19
N LYS A 46 -14.57 -1.81 18.66
CA LYS A 46 -15.98 -2.13 18.45
C LYS A 46 -16.29 -2.76 17.09
N THR A 47 -15.28 -2.95 16.25
CA THR A 47 -15.42 -3.59 14.93
C THR A 47 -15.80 -5.06 15.11
N GLU A 48 -16.87 -5.48 14.45
CA GLU A 48 -17.30 -6.88 14.40
C GLU A 48 -16.55 -7.59 13.25
N MET A 49 -15.64 -8.51 13.59
CA MET A 49 -14.81 -9.21 12.60
C MET A 49 -15.55 -10.42 12.03
N LEU A 50 -15.70 -10.45 10.71
CA LEU A 50 -16.35 -11.52 9.95
C LEU A 50 -15.37 -12.48 9.28
N TYR A 51 -14.07 -12.19 9.35
CA TYR A 51 -12.95 -13.00 8.85
C TYR A 51 -13.03 -13.26 7.33
N ASP A 52 -13.06 -14.53 6.90
CA ASP A 52 -12.98 -14.90 5.49
C ASP A 52 -14.28 -14.62 4.74
N ILE A 53 -14.19 -13.82 3.67
CA ILE A 53 -15.32 -13.49 2.81
C ILE A 53 -15.93 -14.72 2.14
N ASN A 54 -15.18 -15.80 1.95
CA ASN A 54 -15.73 -17.03 1.35
C ASN A 54 -16.80 -17.71 2.22
N ASN A 55 -16.87 -17.36 3.51
CA ASN A 55 -17.87 -17.84 4.45
C ASN A 55 -19.06 -16.87 4.63
N TRP A 56 -19.25 -15.93 3.70
CA TRP A 56 -20.24 -14.87 3.84
C TRP A 56 -21.68 -15.35 4.02
N GLN A 57 -22.01 -16.55 3.53
CA GLN A 57 -23.34 -17.14 3.70
C GLN A 57 -23.66 -17.48 5.16
N ASP A 58 -22.63 -17.73 5.96
CA ASP A 58 -22.73 -18.09 7.38
C ASP A 58 -22.65 -16.87 8.32
N TRP A 59 -22.52 -15.64 7.77
CA TRP A 59 -22.45 -14.45 8.59
C TRP A 59 -23.79 -14.13 9.26
N ASP A 60 -23.78 -14.10 10.58
CA ASP A 60 -24.94 -13.72 11.41
C ASP A 60 -25.03 -12.20 11.53
N ILE A 61 -25.42 -11.53 10.45
CA ILE A 61 -25.62 -10.07 10.41
C ILE A 61 -27.00 -9.71 9.86
N ASP A 62 -27.54 -8.60 10.31
CA ASP A 62 -28.77 -8.05 9.71
C ASP A 62 -28.43 -7.32 8.40
N TRP A 63 -28.57 -8.05 7.30
CA TRP A 63 -28.30 -7.57 5.94
C TRP A 63 -29.14 -6.35 5.57
N SER A 64 -30.35 -6.21 6.14
CA SER A 64 -31.25 -5.10 5.86
C SER A 64 -30.81 -3.80 6.53
N SER A 65 -29.99 -3.91 7.58
CA SER A 65 -29.47 -2.77 8.31
C SER A 65 -28.21 -2.15 7.70
N ILE A 66 -27.59 -2.78 6.70
CA ILE A 66 -26.36 -2.28 6.08
C ILE A 66 -26.68 -1.10 5.15
N ASP A 67 -26.14 0.06 5.45
CA ASP A 67 -26.31 1.29 4.66
C ASP A 67 -25.21 1.47 3.61
N LEU A 68 -24.00 0.96 3.90
CA LEU A 68 -22.84 1.08 3.01
C LEU A 68 -22.04 -0.22 3.00
N VAL A 69 -21.79 -0.76 1.81
CA VAL A 69 -20.81 -1.84 1.61
C VAL A 69 -19.63 -1.34 0.82
N VAL A 70 -18.44 -1.57 1.34
CA VAL A 70 -17.17 -1.15 0.68
C VAL A 70 -16.26 -2.35 0.50
N GLY A 71 -15.36 -2.30 -0.50
CA GLY A 71 -14.37 -3.36 -0.67
C GLY A 71 -13.32 -3.06 -1.74
N GLY A 72 -12.14 -3.61 -1.54
CA GLY A 72 -11.04 -3.58 -2.50
C GLY A 72 -10.50 -4.98 -2.74
N PHE A 73 -11.04 -5.70 -3.70
CA PHE A 73 -10.63 -7.08 -3.96
C PHE A 73 -9.17 -7.19 -4.44
N PRO A 74 -8.48 -8.32 -4.18
CA PRO A 74 -7.08 -8.48 -4.52
C PRO A 74 -6.77 -8.23 -6.00
N CYS A 75 -5.84 -7.32 -6.28
CA CYS A 75 -5.50 -6.88 -7.64
C CYS A 75 -4.54 -7.82 -8.39
N GLN A 76 -3.96 -8.84 -7.72
CA GLN A 76 -2.88 -9.66 -8.30
C GLN A 76 -3.32 -10.44 -9.55
N ALA A 77 -4.56 -10.86 -9.65
CA ALA A 77 -5.12 -11.53 -10.82
C ALA A 77 -5.37 -10.56 -12.00
N TRP A 78 -5.51 -9.26 -11.75
CA TRP A 78 -5.96 -8.22 -12.67
C TRP A 78 -4.90 -7.19 -13.01
N SER A 79 -3.86 -7.05 -12.19
CA SER A 79 -2.81 -6.04 -12.39
C SER A 79 -1.83 -6.42 -13.49
N ASN A 80 -1.16 -5.41 -14.07
CA ASN A 80 -0.11 -5.61 -15.07
C ASN A 80 1.09 -6.41 -14.54
N ALA A 81 1.29 -6.47 -13.24
CA ALA A 81 2.37 -7.21 -12.57
C ALA A 81 1.95 -8.65 -12.18
N GLY A 82 0.67 -8.99 -12.31
CA GLY A 82 0.14 -10.33 -12.01
C GLY A 82 0.24 -11.29 -13.18
N LEU A 83 0.00 -12.59 -12.93
CA LEU A 83 0.08 -13.66 -13.93
C LEU A 83 -1.06 -13.66 -14.96
N LYS A 84 -1.97 -12.67 -14.95
CA LYS A 84 -3.10 -12.48 -15.87
C LYS A 84 -4.04 -13.70 -15.97
N GLN A 85 -4.17 -14.46 -14.89
CA GLN A 85 -4.96 -15.70 -14.91
C GLN A 85 -6.46 -15.49 -14.73
N ARG A 86 -6.92 -14.24 -14.44
CA ARG A 86 -8.34 -13.89 -14.26
C ARG A 86 -9.04 -14.86 -13.29
N ASP A 87 -10.14 -15.43 -13.73
CA ASP A 87 -11.01 -16.36 -12.99
C ASP A 87 -10.34 -17.73 -12.72
N ARG A 88 -9.18 -18.03 -13.33
CA ARG A 88 -8.39 -19.22 -13.03
C ARG A 88 -7.47 -19.06 -11.81
N ASP A 89 -7.25 -17.82 -11.36
CA ASP A 89 -6.57 -17.53 -10.10
C ASP A 89 -7.62 -17.48 -8.98
N PRO A 90 -7.49 -18.25 -7.88
CA PRO A 90 -8.41 -18.17 -6.74
C PRO A 90 -8.63 -16.75 -6.22
N ARG A 91 -7.64 -15.88 -6.36
CA ARG A 91 -7.76 -14.45 -5.98
C ARG A 91 -8.63 -13.66 -6.96
N GLY A 92 -8.75 -14.09 -8.21
CA GLY A 92 -9.68 -13.54 -9.20
C GLY A 92 -11.13 -13.87 -8.86
N MET A 93 -11.35 -15.02 -8.25
CA MET A 93 -12.69 -15.45 -7.79
C MET A 93 -13.23 -14.56 -6.67
N LEU A 94 -12.36 -13.92 -5.88
CA LEU A 94 -12.79 -13.02 -4.81
C LEU A 94 -13.52 -11.77 -5.31
N PHE A 95 -13.34 -11.38 -6.56
CA PHE A 95 -14.17 -10.36 -7.22
C PHE A 95 -15.63 -10.79 -7.27
N TRP A 96 -15.89 -12.02 -7.69
CA TRP A 96 -17.25 -12.57 -7.78
C TRP A 96 -17.89 -12.74 -6.42
N THR A 97 -17.15 -13.30 -5.45
CA THR A 97 -17.61 -13.39 -4.06
C THR A 97 -18.00 -12.02 -3.51
N MET A 98 -17.20 -10.98 -3.79
CA MET A 98 -17.52 -9.61 -3.39
C MET A 98 -18.82 -9.11 -4.04
N LEU A 99 -19.02 -9.35 -5.35
CA LEU A 99 -20.25 -8.98 -6.04
C LEU A 99 -21.47 -9.69 -5.44
N ASP A 100 -21.35 -10.98 -5.09
CA ASP A 100 -22.42 -11.75 -4.45
C ASP A 100 -22.81 -11.15 -3.08
N VAL A 101 -21.82 -10.76 -2.27
CA VAL A 101 -22.06 -10.09 -0.98
C VAL A 101 -22.74 -8.73 -1.20
N MET A 102 -22.25 -7.91 -2.13
CA MET A 102 -22.84 -6.61 -2.45
C MET A 102 -24.28 -6.75 -2.96
N LYS A 103 -24.52 -7.72 -3.85
CA LYS A 103 -25.85 -8.07 -4.34
C LYS A 103 -26.80 -8.49 -3.21
N LYS A 104 -26.28 -9.29 -2.24
CA LYS A 104 -27.05 -9.67 -1.05
C LYS A 104 -27.45 -8.44 -0.22
N VAL A 105 -26.52 -7.51 0.00
CA VAL A 105 -26.84 -6.25 0.71
C VAL A 105 -27.94 -5.49 -0.03
N LEU A 106 -27.77 -5.22 -1.34
CA LEU A 106 -28.73 -4.45 -2.12
C LEU A 106 -30.09 -5.12 -2.24
N ALA A 107 -30.15 -6.45 -2.26
CA ALA A 107 -31.41 -7.21 -2.24
C ALA A 107 -32.18 -7.05 -0.92
N ASN A 108 -31.48 -6.86 0.21
CA ASN A 108 -32.09 -6.69 1.54
C ASN A 108 -32.30 -5.21 1.90
N ASN A 109 -31.45 -4.31 1.40
CA ASN A 109 -31.58 -2.86 1.52
C ASN A 109 -31.33 -2.18 0.18
N PRO A 110 -32.35 -1.94 -0.67
CA PRO A 110 -32.20 -1.29 -1.97
C PRO A 110 -31.68 0.15 -1.92
N GLN A 111 -31.68 0.79 -0.75
CA GLN A 111 -31.14 2.13 -0.55
C GLN A 111 -29.66 2.12 -0.18
N ALA A 112 -29.09 0.95 0.12
CA ALA A 112 -27.68 0.82 0.46
C ALA A 112 -26.79 1.36 -0.65
N LYS A 113 -25.65 1.92 -0.23
CA LYS A 113 -24.61 2.36 -1.13
C LYS A 113 -23.49 1.33 -1.19
N PHE A 114 -22.83 1.23 -2.34
CA PHE A 114 -21.60 0.46 -2.44
C PHE A 114 -20.45 1.30 -2.98
N LEU A 115 -19.25 0.93 -2.58
CA LEU A 115 -18.01 1.49 -3.10
C LEU A 115 -17.00 0.35 -3.28
N MET A 116 -16.57 0.13 -4.50
CA MET A 116 -15.56 -0.85 -4.85
C MET A 116 -14.30 -0.15 -5.33
N GLU A 117 -13.13 -0.52 -4.80
CA GLU A 117 -11.84 0.09 -5.16
C GLU A 117 -10.93 -0.94 -5.83
N ASN A 118 -10.15 -0.51 -6.83
CA ASN A 118 -9.01 -1.29 -7.30
C ASN A 118 -7.93 -0.41 -7.94
N VAL A 119 -6.78 -1.03 -8.21
CA VAL A 119 -5.66 -0.37 -8.90
C VAL A 119 -6.03 0.04 -10.32
N ARG A 120 -5.30 1.04 -10.86
CA ARG A 120 -5.34 1.29 -12.30
C ARG A 120 -4.83 0.05 -13.05
N MET A 121 -5.62 -0.42 -14.01
CA MET A 121 -5.37 -1.64 -14.78
C MET A 121 -5.50 -1.38 -16.28
N LYS A 122 -5.30 -2.41 -17.09
CA LYS A 122 -5.55 -2.34 -18.53
C LYS A 122 -7.03 -2.13 -18.82
N LYS A 123 -7.33 -1.44 -19.92
CA LYS A 123 -8.70 -1.13 -20.34
C LYS A 123 -9.59 -2.37 -20.44
N GLU A 124 -9.07 -3.47 -20.98
CA GLU A 124 -9.82 -4.74 -21.11
C GLU A 124 -10.31 -5.29 -19.74
N PHE A 125 -9.51 -5.12 -18.68
CA PHE A 125 -9.89 -5.57 -17.33
C PHE A 125 -10.83 -4.56 -16.65
N GLU A 126 -10.59 -3.30 -16.86
CA GLU A 126 -11.46 -2.23 -16.41
C GLU A 126 -12.87 -2.38 -16.98
N ASP A 127 -12.98 -2.65 -18.28
CA ASP A 127 -14.27 -2.85 -18.95
C ASP A 127 -14.96 -4.13 -18.48
N TYR A 128 -14.19 -5.22 -18.29
CA TYR A 128 -14.70 -6.47 -17.76
C TYR A 128 -15.29 -6.30 -16.34
N ILE A 129 -14.54 -5.66 -15.44
CA ILE A 129 -15.01 -5.39 -14.07
C ILE A 129 -16.23 -4.49 -14.09
N THR A 130 -16.22 -3.43 -14.89
CA THR A 130 -17.34 -2.51 -15.00
C THR A 130 -18.60 -3.22 -15.49
N PHE A 131 -18.50 -3.98 -16.57
CA PHE A 131 -19.61 -4.74 -17.15
C PHE A 131 -20.26 -5.69 -16.14
N HIS A 132 -19.46 -6.53 -15.48
CA HIS A 132 -19.99 -7.49 -14.51
C HIS A 132 -20.51 -6.85 -13.22
N THR A 133 -19.95 -5.70 -12.83
CA THR A 133 -20.48 -4.94 -11.71
C THR A 133 -21.84 -4.34 -12.06
N GLU A 134 -22.01 -3.79 -13.27
CA GLU A 134 -23.30 -3.29 -13.77
C GLU A 134 -24.34 -4.40 -13.90
N GLU A 135 -23.97 -5.57 -14.42
CA GLU A 135 -24.88 -6.73 -14.48
C GLU A 135 -25.34 -7.18 -13.08
N ALA A 136 -24.44 -7.19 -12.12
CA ALA A 136 -24.75 -7.71 -10.78
C ALA A 136 -25.49 -6.70 -9.89
N LEU A 137 -25.14 -5.42 -9.96
CA LEU A 137 -25.55 -4.39 -8.99
C LEU A 137 -26.37 -3.25 -9.60
N GLY A 138 -26.57 -3.24 -10.92
CA GLY A 138 -27.29 -2.18 -11.63
C GLY A 138 -26.40 -0.98 -11.97
N LYS A 139 -26.96 0.24 -11.92
CA LYS A 139 -26.24 1.46 -12.29
C LYS A 139 -24.93 1.64 -11.52
N VAL A 140 -23.85 1.86 -12.24
CA VAL A 140 -22.49 2.07 -11.69
C VAL A 140 -21.88 3.35 -12.24
N ASN A 141 -21.42 4.21 -11.35
CA ASN A 141 -20.55 5.35 -11.67
C ASN A 141 -19.11 4.93 -11.46
N LYS A 142 -18.24 5.19 -12.44
CA LYS A 142 -16.83 4.85 -12.35
C LYS A 142 -15.97 6.11 -12.32
N HIS A 143 -15.07 6.19 -11.35
CA HIS A 143 -14.17 7.32 -11.14
C HIS A 143 -12.73 6.85 -11.08
N LEU A 144 -11.81 7.59 -11.72
CA LEU A 144 -10.38 7.42 -11.52
C LEU A 144 -9.89 8.59 -10.66
N ILE A 145 -9.51 8.32 -9.42
CA ILE A 145 -9.03 9.34 -8.48
C ILE A 145 -7.56 9.09 -8.18
N ASN A 146 -6.77 10.18 -8.16
CA ASN A 146 -5.39 10.14 -7.72
C ASN A 146 -5.28 10.77 -6.33
N SER A 147 -4.84 10.02 -5.33
CA SER A 147 -4.64 10.57 -3.99
C SER A 147 -3.61 11.70 -3.93
N ALA A 148 -2.81 11.92 -4.99
CA ALA A 148 -1.91 13.06 -5.09
C ALA A 148 -2.60 14.41 -4.97
N LEU A 149 -3.91 14.49 -5.24
CA LEU A 149 -4.70 15.70 -5.05
C LEU A 149 -4.87 16.08 -3.57
N VAL A 150 -4.89 15.08 -2.69
CA VAL A 150 -5.17 15.27 -1.24
C VAL A 150 -4.09 14.70 -0.34
N SER A 151 -2.96 14.30 -0.90
CA SER A 151 -1.84 13.74 -0.14
C SER A 151 -0.51 13.89 -0.89
N ALA A 152 0.59 13.65 -0.20
CA ALA A 152 1.92 13.62 -0.80
C ALA A 152 2.24 12.32 -1.56
N GLN A 153 1.24 11.50 -1.89
CA GLN A 153 1.43 10.20 -2.57
C GLN A 153 0.74 10.15 -3.93
N ASN A 154 1.46 9.72 -4.96
CA ASN A 154 0.89 9.43 -6.26
C ASN A 154 0.29 8.02 -6.28
N ARG A 155 -1.03 7.91 -6.08
CA ARG A 155 -1.77 6.65 -6.00
C ARG A 155 -3.07 6.76 -6.78
N LYS A 156 -3.08 6.30 -8.04
CA LYS A 156 -4.25 6.27 -8.92
C LYS A 156 -5.07 5.02 -8.66
N ARG A 157 -6.38 5.19 -8.40
CA ARG A 157 -7.32 4.11 -8.13
C ARG A 157 -8.62 4.31 -8.89
N PHE A 158 -9.17 3.22 -9.38
CA PHE A 158 -10.55 3.18 -9.85
C PHE A 158 -11.48 2.94 -8.68
N TYR A 159 -12.63 3.60 -8.75
CA TYR A 159 -13.76 3.42 -7.84
C TYR A 159 -15.01 3.18 -8.66
N TRP A 160 -15.76 2.14 -8.31
CA TRP A 160 -17.08 1.83 -8.86
C TRP A 160 -18.10 1.95 -7.75
N THR A 161 -19.21 2.66 -7.99
CA THR A 161 -20.20 2.96 -6.95
C THR A 161 -21.56 3.30 -7.54
N ASN A 162 -22.62 3.16 -6.75
CA ASN A 162 -23.96 3.67 -7.07
C ASN A 162 -24.21 5.06 -6.45
N ILE A 163 -23.20 5.71 -5.89
CA ILE A 163 -23.30 7.09 -5.40
C ILE A 163 -23.15 8.04 -6.59
N ASP A 164 -24.11 8.97 -6.73
CA ASP A 164 -24.08 10.00 -7.76
C ASP A 164 -23.35 11.27 -7.29
N GLY A 165 -22.92 12.11 -8.21
CA GLY A 165 -22.36 13.44 -7.92
C GLY A 165 -20.95 13.42 -7.32
N ILE A 166 -20.19 12.34 -7.50
CA ILE A 166 -18.79 12.30 -7.06
C ILE A 166 -17.94 13.11 -8.03
N GLU A 167 -17.27 14.12 -7.50
CA GLU A 167 -16.32 14.96 -8.22
C GLU A 167 -14.88 14.60 -7.84
N GLN A 168 -13.93 15.06 -8.67
CA GLN A 168 -12.52 14.97 -8.32
C GLN A 168 -12.24 15.90 -7.13
N PRO A 169 -11.47 15.46 -6.11
CA PRO A 169 -11.08 16.35 -5.04
C PRO A 169 -10.23 17.51 -5.58
N GLU A 170 -10.36 18.68 -4.97
CA GLU A 170 -9.47 19.81 -5.25
C GLU A 170 -8.03 19.45 -4.85
N ASP A 171 -7.06 19.95 -5.65
CA ASP A 171 -5.64 19.77 -5.33
C ASP A 171 -5.27 20.66 -4.14
N GLN A 172 -4.92 20.01 -3.03
CA GLN A 172 -4.49 20.69 -1.80
C GLN A 172 -3.02 21.15 -1.85
N GLY A 173 -2.31 20.90 -2.94
CA GLY A 173 -0.91 21.31 -3.11
C GLY A 173 0.10 20.61 -2.19
N LEU A 174 -0.31 19.58 -1.41
CA LEU A 174 0.55 18.90 -0.45
C LEU A 174 1.71 18.19 -1.15
N VAL A 175 2.93 18.53 -0.82
CA VAL A 175 4.14 17.92 -1.37
C VAL A 175 4.83 17.03 -0.33
N LEU A 176 5.72 16.16 -0.81
CA LEU A 176 6.37 15.16 0.04
C LEU A 176 7.26 15.81 1.10
N SER A 177 7.90 16.95 0.79
CA SER A 177 8.69 17.71 1.76
C SER A 177 7.88 18.23 2.94
N ASP A 178 6.57 18.50 2.77
CA ASP A 178 5.72 19.03 3.84
C ASP A 178 5.48 18.04 4.97
N ILE A 179 5.62 16.75 4.69
CA ILE A 179 5.34 15.66 5.65
C ILE A 179 6.62 15.00 6.18
N LEU A 180 7.80 15.45 5.78
CA LEU A 180 9.06 14.95 6.31
C LEU A 180 9.35 15.57 7.68
N MET A 181 9.85 14.75 8.60
CA MET A 181 10.43 15.23 9.86
C MET A 181 11.88 15.65 9.69
N ASP A 182 12.59 15.03 8.76
CA ASP A 182 14.01 15.26 8.46
C ASP A 182 14.34 14.76 7.06
N GLY A 183 15.47 15.22 6.52
CA GLY A 183 15.99 14.82 5.21
C GLY A 183 15.40 15.59 4.03
N CYS A 184 15.72 15.13 2.84
CA CYS A 184 15.27 15.72 1.58
C CYS A 184 14.80 14.64 0.59
N VAL A 185 14.03 15.05 -0.39
CA VAL A 185 13.48 14.21 -1.45
C VAL A 185 13.70 14.86 -2.81
N ASP A 186 13.68 14.06 -3.85
CA ASP A 186 13.91 14.46 -5.24
C ASP A 186 12.62 14.75 -6.02
N ARG A 187 11.45 14.69 -5.35
CA ARG A 187 10.15 14.84 -5.99
C ARG A 187 9.06 15.34 -5.05
N ASP A 188 8.04 15.94 -5.62
CA ASP A 188 6.90 16.51 -4.87
C ASP A 188 5.94 15.44 -4.34
N LYS A 189 5.76 14.35 -5.06
CA LYS A 189 4.82 13.27 -4.68
C LYS A 189 5.55 11.94 -4.62
N SER A 190 5.39 11.22 -3.53
CA SER A 190 5.99 9.88 -3.38
C SER A 190 5.47 8.89 -4.39
N TYR A 191 6.25 7.85 -4.65
CA TYR A 191 5.73 6.64 -5.30
C TYR A 191 4.65 5.99 -4.44
N CYS A 192 3.74 5.25 -5.09
CA CYS A 192 2.75 4.46 -4.39
C CYS A 192 3.44 3.46 -3.44
N LEU A 193 3.02 3.47 -2.18
CA LEU A 193 3.48 2.47 -1.20
C LEU A 193 3.06 1.07 -1.63
N ASP A 194 4.00 0.14 -1.61
CA ASP A 194 3.78 -1.28 -1.91
C ASP A 194 4.16 -2.17 -0.71
N ALA A 195 3.73 -3.43 -0.74
CA ALA A 195 3.98 -4.39 0.34
C ALA A 195 5.46 -4.81 0.46
N ASN A 196 6.38 -4.27 -0.35
CA ASN A 196 7.78 -4.66 -0.39
C ASN A 196 8.72 -3.67 0.32
N TYR A 197 8.19 -2.69 1.04
CA TYR A 197 9.03 -1.73 1.79
C TYR A 197 9.95 -2.39 2.81
N PHE A 198 9.56 -3.54 3.38
CA PHE A 198 10.41 -4.33 4.27
C PHE A 198 11.72 -4.80 3.62
N LYS A 199 11.80 -4.85 2.28
CA LYS A 199 13.02 -5.20 1.55
C LYS A 199 14.06 -4.08 1.50
N GLY A 200 13.75 -2.95 2.12
CA GLY A 200 14.61 -1.76 2.14
C GLY A 200 14.65 -1.03 0.80
N GLY A 201 15.31 0.12 0.82
CA GLY A 201 15.56 0.94 -0.36
C GLY A 201 16.82 0.51 -1.11
N ASN A 202 16.76 0.57 -2.44
CA ASN A 202 17.93 0.42 -3.30
C ASN A 202 17.96 1.62 -4.25
N PRO A 203 18.99 2.49 -4.21
CA PRO A 203 19.07 3.70 -5.02
C PRO A 203 18.87 3.43 -6.50
N LYS A 204 19.52 2.41 -7.06
CA LYS A 204 19.36 2.07 -8.48
C LYS A 204 17.90 1.72 -8.83
N SER A 205 17.24 0.90 -8.03
CA SER A 205 15.81 0.58 -8.23
C SER A 205 14.91 1.78 -8.03
N TYR A 206 15.27 2.68 -7.12
CA TYR A 206 14.55 3.91 -6.87
C TYR A 206 14.57 4.83 -8.10
N PHE A 207 15.74 5.19 -8.59
CA PHE A 207 15.89 6.11 -9.72
C PHE A 207 15.47 5.51 -11.06
N GLU A 208 15.81 4.26 -11.34
CA GLU A 208 15.53 3.62 -12.62
C GLU A 208 14.11 3.04 -12.74
N LYS A 209 13.54 2.52 -11.64
CA LYS A 209 12.26 1.78 -11.66
C LYS A 209 11.11 2.50 -10.97
N GLY A 210 11.36 3.66 -10.36
CA GLY A 210 10.33 4.42 -9.67
C GLY A 210 9.65 3.65 -8.52
N ARG A 211 10.42 2.97 -7.70
CA ARG A 211 9.90 2.12 -6.61
C ARG A 211 10.44 2.53 -5.26
N ARG A 212 9.57 2.43 -4.25
CA ARG A 212 9.91 2.56 -2.83
C ARG A 212 10.60 3.89 -2.55
N GLN A 213 9.80 4.93 -2.33
CA GLN A 213 10.26 6.27 -2.01
C GLN A 213 11.38 6.23 -0.97
N LEU A 214 12.48 6.92 -1.28
CA LEU A 214 13.60 7.15 -0.38
C LEU A 214 13.59 8.59 0.10
N VAL A 215 14.07 8.77 1.32
CA VAL A 215 14.42 10.07 1.89
C VAL A 215 15.93 10.08 2.07
N PHE A 216 16.58 11.14 1.71
CA PHE A 216 18.02 11.29 1.72
C PHE A 216 18.42 12.31 2.78
N ASN A 217 19.61 12.16 3.35
CA ASN A 217 20.15 13.13 4.30
C ASN A 217 20.69 14.40 3.61
N ARG A 218 20.85 14.37 2.29
CA ARG A 218 21.24 15.51 1.44
C ARG A 218 20.64 15.34 0.04
N PRO A 219 20.48 16.40 -0.75
CA PRO A 219 20.11 16.30 -2.15
C PRO A 219 21.09 15.39 -2.92
N CYS A 220 20.59 14.45 -3.71
CA CYS A 220 21.40 13.49 -4.45
C CYS A 220 20.70 13.06 -5.75
N GLU A 221 21.49 12.57 -6.69
CA GLU A 221 21.06 12.02 -7.97
C GLU A 221 21.58 10.58 -8.14
N LEU A 222 21.13 9.86 -9.19
CA LEU A 222 21.58 8.49 -9.45
C LEU A 222 23.08 8.37 -9.58
N LYS A 223 23.75 9.37 -10.17
CA LYS A 223 25.22 9.39 -10.30
C LYS A 223 25.96 9.32 -8.97
N ASP A 224 25.35 9.82 -7.88
CA ASP A 224 25.92 9.78 -6.52
C ASP A 224 25.94 8.35 -5.95
N PHE A 225 25.24 7.43 -6.59
CA PHE A 225 25.12 6.01 -6.23
C PHE A 225 25.72 5.09 -7.30
N ASP A 226 26.66 5.61 -8.12
CA ASP A 226 27.25 4.82 -9.20
C ASP A 226 27.89 3.54 -8.64
N SER A 227 27.52 2.43 -9.31
CA SER A 227 27.98 1.09 -8.94
C SER A 227 29.49 0.89 -9.13
N LYS A 228 30.14 1.82 -9.84
CA LYS A 228 31.56 1.80 -10.08
C LYS A 228 32.42 2.56 -9.04
N ALA A 229 31.79 3.26 -8.09
CA ALA A 229 32.53 3.80 -6.97
C ALA A 229 33.14 2.64 -6.19
N GLU A 230 34.43 2.50 -6.25
CA GLU A 230 35.18 1.45 -5.57
C GLU A 230 35.25 1.68 -4.07
N CYS A 231 35.29 0.59 -3.29
CA CYS A 231 35.61 0.67 -1.88
C CYS A 231 37.11 1.08 -1.78
N HIS A 232 37.36 2.27 -1.34
CA HIS A 232 38.76 2.74 -1.22
C HIS A 232 39.37 2.19 0.08
N HIS A 233 40.05 1.05 0.00
CA HIS A 233 40.82 0.49 1.10
C HIS A 233 42.07 1.37 1.30
N VAL A 234 42.18 2.01 2.47
CA VAL A 234 43.24 2.98 2.78
C VAL A 234 44.21 2.51 3.87
N ALA A 235 43.78 1.57 4.70
CA ALA A 235 44.60 1.06 5.80
C ALA A 235 44.13 -0.34 6.25
N THR A 236 44.97 -0.97 7.09
CA THR A 236 44.67 -2.23 7.73
C THR A 236 44.85 -2.09 9.25
N ALA A 237 43.81 -2.35 10.02
CA ALA A 237 43.85 -2.35 11.48
C ALA A 237 44.70 -3.53 11.98
N THR A 238 45.83 -3.27 12.58
CA THR A 238 46.78 -4.31 13.04
C THR A 238 46.49 -4.82 14.44
N ASP A 239 45.68 -4.13 15.22
CA ASP A 239 45.25 -4.42 16.55
C ASP A 239 44.07 -5.40 16.61
N ILE A 240 43.51 -5.76 15.45
CA ILE A 240 42.35 -6.68 15.34
C ILE A 240 42.82 -8.07 14.94
N ASN A 241 42.46 -9.07 15.74
CA ASN A 241 42.72 -10.47 15.42
C ASN A 241 41.63 -11.01 14.48
N GLY A 242 42.01 -11.82 13.50
CA GLY A 242 41.09 -12.49 12.58
C GLY A 242 41.48 -12.35 11.12
N HIS A 243 40.53 -12.67 10.21
CA HIS A 243 40.75 -12.67 8.78
C HIS A 243 40.98 -11.24 8.24
N ASP A 244 41.81 -11.08 7.19
CA ASP A 244 42.19 -9.78 6.63
C ASP A 244 40.98 -8.93 6.20
N SER A 245 39.90 -9.55 5.78
CA SER A 245 38.69 -8.82 5.38
C SER A 245 38.04 -7.99 6.48
N ILE A 246 38.21 -8.38 7.75
CA ILE A 246 37.66 -7.64 8.91
C ILE A 246 38.59 -6.54 9.41
N LYS A 247 39.84 -6.53 8.95
CA LYS A 247 40.86 -5.56 9.31
C LYS A 247 40.89 -4.34 8.37
N ARG A 248 40.21 -4.41 7.24
CA ARG A 248 40.26 -3.34 6.22
C ARG A 248 39.62 -2.06 6.75
N VAL A 249 40.32 -0.96 6.57
CA VAL A 249 39.87 0.41 6.84
C VAL A 249 39.66 1.13 5.50
N TYR A 250 38.53 1.79 5.35
CA TYR A 250 38.12 2.42 4.12
C TYR A 250 38.12 3.94 4.26
N ALA A 251 38.30 4.65 3.16
CA ALA A 251 38.08 6.08 3.12
C ALA A 251 36.63 6.43 3.36
N ASP A 252 36.35 7.60 3.88
CA ASP A 252 35.01 8.18 4.00
C ASP A 252 34.41 8.54 2.63
N SER A 253 35.27 8.78 1.64
CA SER A 253 34.93 8.97 0.23
C SER A 253 34.89 7.62 -0.48
N GLY A 254 33.71 7.18 -0.93
CA GLY A 254 33.51 5.94 -1.66
C GLY A 254 32.38 5.06 -1.10
N LYS A 255 32.30 3.82 -1.57
CA LYS A 255 31.30 2.87 -1.10
C LYS A 255 31.73 2.17 0.17
N SER A 256 30.77 1.97 1.07
CA SER A 256 30.92 1.00 2.13
C SER A 256 30.96 -0.43 1.56
N PRO A 257 31.83 -1.32 2.08
CA PRO A 257 31.74 -2.73 1.76
C PRO A 257 30.40 -3.30 2.21
N THR A 258 30.06 -4.49 1.71
CA THR A 258 28.82 -5.18 2.08
C THR A 258 28.69 -5.29 3.61
N LEU A 259 27.61 -4.72 4.16
CA LEU A 259 27.29 -4.89 5.56
C LEU A 259 26.81 -6.33 5.78
N ASN A 260 27.58 -7.09 6.54
CA ASN A 260 27.18 -8.40 7.01
C ASN A 260 26.19 -8.26 8.18
N THR A 261 25.47 -9.33 8.50
CA THR A 261 24.77 -9.42 9.79
C THR A 261 25.79 -9.24 10.89
N MET A 262 25.76 -8.09 11.54
CA MET A 262 26.72 -7.69 12.59
C MET A 262 26.50 -8.52 13.86
N SER A 263 26.89 -9.79 13.83
CA SER A 263 26.76 -10.73 14.95
C SER A 263 28.00 -10.77 15.87
N GLY A 264 28.73 -9.66 15.96
CA GLY A 264 29.94 -9.51 16.75
C GLY A 264 31.22 -9.88 16.00
N GLY A 265 32.38 -9.78 16.66
CA GLY A 265 33.69 -10.19 16.13
C GLY A 265 34.35 -9.17 15.20
N ASN A 266 34.16 -7.88 15.45
CA ASN A 266 34.80 -6.77 14.69
C ASN A 266 34.48 -6.77 13.19
N ARG A 267 33.28 -7.19 12.79
CA ARG A 267 32.85 -7.30 11.39
C ARG A 267 32.29 -6.00 10.82
N GLU A 268 32.20 -4.95 11.63
CA GLU A 268 31.76 -3.63 11.20
C GLU A 268 32.76 -3.02 10.21
N PRO A 269 32.30 -2.37 9.12
CA PRO A 269 33.17 -1.57 8.27
C PRO A 269 33.86 -0.46 9.07
N LYS A 270 35.16 -0.34 8.91
CA LYS A 270 35.96 0.69 9.56
C LYS A 270 36.23 1.79 8.57
N VAL A 271 36.00 3.03 8.97
CA VAL A 271 36.24 4.24 8.15
C VAL A 271 37.29 5.11 8.82
N LEU A 272 38.24 5.54 8.05
CA LEU A 272 39.22 6.52 8.50
C LEU A 272 38.62 7.93 8.42
N ILE A 273 38.38 8.53 9.57
CA ILE A 273 38.01 9.95 9.65
C ILE A 273 39.28 10.73 9.91
N VAL A 274 39.65 11.57 8.97
CA VAL A 274 40.75 12.54 9.15
C VAL A 274 40.10 13.80 9.71
N PRO A 275 40.40 14.22 10.96
CA PRO A 275 39.93 15.52 11.46
C PRO A 275 40.47 16.65 10.57
N GLU A 276 39.62 17.65 10.28
CA GLU A 276 39.99 18.88 9.62
C GLU A 276 41.00 19.69 10.42
#